data_70ae978c3f408e59f1be2bda9add4c03
#
_entry.id   70ae978c3f408e59f1be2bda9add4c03
#
_cell.length_a   1.000
_cell.length_b   1.000
_cell.length_c   1.000
_cell.angle_alpha   90.00
_cell.angle_beta   90.00
_cell.angle_gamma   90.00
#
_symmetry.space_group_name_H-M   'P 1'
#
loop_
_entity.id
_entity.type
_entity.pdbx_description
1 polymer ?
#
loop_
_entity_poly.entity_id
_entity_poly.type
_entity_poly.pdbx_seq_one_letter_code
_entity_poly.pdbx_strand_id
1 'polypeptide(L)'
;MRQMSLVAFLQAQNCTTLPSSWRHPEARIDTYSPDYYQHIARVLEEGKFDIGFFDDRLAMPDMYAGDHSETVKNGIRCTKLDAVTCLMTMAAVTNYLGLGATYSTTYYEPFHVARLFQTLDLMTKGRAAWNVVTSVNDNEAKNMGRESHTDHDLRYDRADEFLEAVLGHWDSWDDDAIVVDKANNLYAHPDKVRRIDYKGKYLSSRGPFTVPRTPQGHPVVIQAGGSPRGKQFASRWGELIFAGYRNLEVGKTEYASLKAAAAAAGRDPEHMKIASLMYPIAAETKSEAEDKRAAYELLSNDMDQLLLLSEALNFDFAQKGLDEEFTDDEIEGLQGMQAMRDRVISTGIKNPTPRDFMRITRRGLLSDGDRKSTRLNSSHW
;
A
#
# COMPACT_ATOMS: atom_id res chain seq x y z
N MET A 1 20.80 2.22 21.11
CA MET A 1 19.80 3.24 20.73
C MET A 1 18.95 2.63 19.63
N ARG A 2 17.62 2.59 19.72
CA ARG A 2 16.75 2.06 18.65
C ARG A 2 16.82 3.00 17.45
N GLN A 3 17.15 2.50 16.27
CA GLN A 3 17.09 3.28 15.05
C GLN A 3 15.64 3.33 14.53
N MET A 4 15.27 4.46 13.90
CA MET A 4 14.03 4.62 13.17
C MET A 4 14.15 3.96 11.80
N SER A 5 13.17 3.13 11.42
CA SER A 5 13.11 2.57 10.08
C SER A 5 12.42 3.53 9.13
N LEU A 6 12.97 3.69 7.92
CA LEU A 6 12.45 4.56 6.88
C LEU A 6 11.89 3.73 5.72
N VAL A 7 10.62 3.97 5.38
CA VAL A 7 9.96 3.36 4.24
C VAL A 7 9.62 4.44 3.22
N ALA A 8 10.16 4.35 2.02
CA ALA A 8 9.81 5.25 0.93
C ALA A 8 8.54 4.74 0.24
N PHE A 9 7.47 5.52 0.28
CA PHE A 9 6.25 5.25 -0.46
C PHE A 9 6.40 5.71 -1.90
N LEU A 10 6.45 4.77 -2.82
CA LEU A 10 6.69 4.97 -4.25
C LEU A 10 5.44 4.66 -5.06
N GLN A 11 5.39 5.20 -6.27
CA GLN A 11 4.30 4.95 -7.20
C GLN A 11 4.87 4.69 -8.61
N ALA A 12 4.46 3.58 -9.20
CA ALA A 12 4.83 3.21 -10.57
C ALA A 12 3.98 3.97 -11.60
N GLN A 13 3.81 5.27 -11.40
CA GLN A 13 2.94 6.18 -12.15
C GLN A 13 3.21 7.64 -11.78
N ASN A 14 2.38 8.56 -12.27
CA ASN A 14 2.28 9.93 -11.73
C ASN A 14 1.95 9.88 -10.24
N CYS A 15 2.56 10.73 -9.44
CA CYS A 15 2.32 10.77 -8.01
C CYS A 15 0.85 11.09 -7.68
N THR A 16 0.22 10.27 -6.85
CA THR A 16 -1.19 10.45 -6.47
C THR A 16 -1.38 11.10 -5.11
N THR A 17 -0.32 11.16 -4.32
CA THR A 17 -0.34 11.86 -3.03
C THR A 17 -0.13 13.35 -3.22
N LEU A 18 0.51 13.74 -4.31
CA LEU A 18 0.57 15.11 -4.81
C LEU A 18 -0.05 15.10 -6.22
N PRO A 19 -1.37 15.28 -6.33
CA PRO A 19 -2.05 15.29 -7.62
C PRO A 19 -1.37 16.25 -8.58
N SER A 20 -1.22 15.81 -9.82
CA SER A 20 -0.66 16.65 -10.89
C SER A 20 0.81 17.05 -10.71
N SER A 21 1.57 16.32 -9.92
CA SER A 21 3.02 16.52 -9.78
C SER A 21 3.77 16.52 -11.13
N TRP A 22 3.23 15.86 -12.14
CA TRP A 22 3.76 15.86 -13.51
C TRP A 22 3.78 17.27 -14.14
N ARG A 23 2.97 18.21 -13.63
CA ARG A 23 2.96 19.62 -14.08
C ARG A 23 4.13 20.44 -13.53
N HIS A 24 4.88 19.89 -12.56
CA HIS A 24 6.06 20.57 -12.06
C HIS A 24 7.13 20.66 -13.15
N PRO A 25 7.75 21.83 -13.38
CA PRO A 25 8.71 22.01 -14.48
C PRO A 25 9.90 21.04 -14.43
N GLU A 26 10.32 20.62 -13.26
CA GLU A 26 11.42 19.68 -13.05
C GLU A 26 10.97 18.22 -12.92
N ALA A 27 9.68 17.93 -13.11
CA ALA A 27 9.20 16.56 -13.00
C ALA A 27 9.77 15.69 -14.12
N ARG A 28 10.36 14.56 -13.76
CA ARG A 28 10.74 13.54 -14.73
C ARG A 28 9.50 12.88 -15.29
N ILE A 29 9.46 12.72 -16.61
CA ILE A 29 8.34 12.09 -17.33
C ILE A 29 8.69 10.72 -17.90
N ASP A 30 9.92 10.25 -17.69
CA ASP A 30 10.44 8.97 -18.17
C ASP A 30 10.09 7.78 -17.22
N THR A 31 8.92 7.83 -16.60
CA THR A 31 8.43 6.83 -15.61
C THR A 31 8.24 5.42 -16.18
N TYR A 32 8.45 5.24 -17.49
CA TYR A 32 8.44 3.92 -18.15
C TYR A 32 9.86 3.37 -18.39
N SER A 33 10.90 4.09 -17.95
CA SER A 33 12.29 3.69 -18.12
C SER A 33 12.80 2.92 -16.90
N PRO A 34 13.54 1.82 -17.07
CA PRO A 34 14.28 1.18 -15.97
C PRO A 34 15.22 2.14 -15.24
N ASP A 35 15.85 3.09 -15.95
CA ASP A 35 16.78 4.07 -15.38
C ASP A 35 16.12 4.97 -14.33
N TYR A 36 14.83 5.30 -14.51
CA TYR A 36 14.05 6.06 -13.54
C TYR A 36 14.00 5.35 -12.19
N TYR A 37 13.62 4.06 -12.18
CA TYR A 37 13.51 3.26 -10.95
C TYR A 37 14.87 2.93 -10.34
N GLN A 38 15.88 2.67 -11.17
CA GLN A 38 17.24 2.44 -10.72
C GLN A 38 17.85 3.68 -10.07
N HIS A 39 17.58 4.87 -10.60
CA HIS A 39 18.00 6.12 -9.97
C HIS A 39 17.38 6.28 -8.58
N ILE A 40 16.06 6.12 -8.47
CA ILE A 40 15.36 6.17 -7.18
C ILE A 40 15.96 5.15 -6.20
N ALA A 41 16.19 3.92 -6.64
CA ALA A 41 16.75 2.87 -5.80
C ALA A 41 18.12 3.23 -5.22
N ARG A 42 19.04 3.79 -6.04
CA ARG A 42 20.35 4.25 -5.57
C ARG A 42 20.23 5.37 -4.55
N VAL A 43 19.37 6.37 -4.81
CA VAL A 43 19.12 7.48 -3.88
C VAL A 43 18.58 6.98 -2.54
N LEU A 44 17.63 6.04 -2.56
CA LEU A 44 17.07 5.47 -1.34
C LEU A 44 18.11 4.66 -0.55
N GLU A 45 18.91 3.84 -1.22
CA GLU A 45 19.94 3.04 -0.56
C GLU A 45 21.06 3.93 0.01
N GLU A 46 21.49 4.96 -0.72
CA GLU A 46 22.41 5.98 -0.22
C GLU A 46 21.85 6.74 0.98
N GLY A 47 20.56 7.11 0.92
CA GLY A 47 19.81 7.76 2.00
C GLY A 47 19.46 6.83 3.19
N LYS A 48 19.92 5.56 3.18
CA LYS A 48 19.69 4.57 4.25
C LYS A 48 18.23 4.29 4.52
N PHE A 49 17.39 4.30 3.49
CA PHE A 49 16.03 3.78 3.60
C PHE A 49 16.06 2.26 3.77
N ASP A 50 15.19 1.76 4.64
CA ASP A 50 15.05 0.31 4.86
C ASP A 50 14.25 -0.35 3.75
N ILE A 51 13.19 0.31 3.24
CA ILE A 51 12.31 -0.26 2.21
C ILE A 51 11.91 0.81 1.19
N GLY A 52 11.98 0.47 -0.11
CA GLY A 52 11.25 1.11 -1.20
C GLY A 52 9.95 0.33 -1.46
N PHE A 53 8.81 0.97 -1.30
CA PHE A 53 7.49 0.33 -1.34
C PHE A 53 6.61 0.94 -2.42
N PHE A 54 5.99 0.10 -3.26
CA PHE A 54 5.01 0.51 -4.25
C PHE A 54 3.58 0.16 -3.84
N ASP A 55 2.68 1.14 -3.92
CA ASP A 55 1.25 0.86 -3.99
C ASP A 55 0.88 0.23 -5.34
N ASP A 56 -0.28 -0.38 -5.41
CA ASP A 56 -0.84 -0.86 -6.67
C ASP A 56 -2.34 -0.65 -6.75
N ARG A 57 -2.84 -0.55 -7.98
CA ARG A 57 -4.24 -0.53 -8.35
C ARG A 57 -4.43 -1.16 -9.71
N LEU A 58 -5.50 -1.93 -9.85
CA LEU A 58 -5.77 -2.76 -11.02
C LEU A 58 -6.77 -2.11 -11.99
N ALA A 59 -7.06 -0.82 -11.81
CA ALA A 59 -7.94 -0.07 -12.68
C ALA A 59 -7.54 1.41 -12.77
N MET A 60 -7.83 2.02 -13.92
CA MET A 60 -7.82 3.47 -14.11
C MET A 60 -9.08 4.06 -13.48
N PRO A 61 -9.01 5.22 -12.82
CA PRO A 61 -10.21 5.90 -12.34
C PRO A 61 -11.15 6.28 -13.47
N ASP A 62 -12.41 5.87 -13.38
CA ASP A 62 -13.47 6.11 -14.37
C ASP A 62 -14.82 6.43 -13.74
N MET A 63 -14.85 6.69 -12.44
CA MET A 63 -16.06 6.93 -11.68
C MET A 63 -16.64 8.34 -11.94
N TYR A 64 -15.80 9.36 -12.08
CA TYR A 64 -16.23 10.73 -12.34
C TYR A 64 -16.87 10.84 -13.73
N ALA A 65 -18.12 11.26 -13.80
CA ALA A 65 -18.95 11.32 -15.01
C ALA A 65 -19.10 9.97 -15.75
N GLY A 66 -18.81 8.85 -15.07
CA GLY A 66 -18.89 7.50 -15.65
C GLY A 66 -17.89 7.24 -16.78
N ASP A 67 -16.79 8.03 -16.85
CA ASP A 67 -15.82 7.99 -17.93
C ASP A 67 -14.39 8.29 -17.43
N HIS A 68 -13.40 7.81 -18.18
CA HIS A 68 -11.97 8.00 -17.90
C HIS A 68 -11.35 9.25 -18.55
N SER A 69 -12.10 10.00 -19.37
CA SER A 69 -11.56 11.10 -20.19
C SER A 69 -10.88 12.18 -19.36
N GLU A 70 -11.51 12.66 -18.30
CA GLU A 70 -10.91 13.68 -17.41
C GLU A 70 -9.72 13.11 -16.62
N THR A 71 -9.75 11.84 -16.27
CA THR A 71 -8.63 11.11 -15.64
C THR A 71 -7.38 11.13 -16.53
N VAL A 72 -7.53 10.78 -17.81
CA VAL A 72 -6.45 10.77 -18.80
C VAL A 72 -5.96 12.18 -19.08
N LYS A 73 -6.87 13.13 -19.31
CA LYS A 73 -6.55 14.54 -19.58
C LYS A 73 -5.76 15.20 -18.46
N ASN A 74 -6.10 14.91 -17.21
CA ASN A 74 -5.45 15.49 -16.04
C ASN A 74 -4.27 14.64 -15.52
N GLY A 75 -4.04 13.46 -16.09
CA GLY A 75 -2.93 12.58 -15.68
C GLY A 75 -3.10 11.98 -14.29
N ILE A 76 -4.34 11.79 -13.82
CA ILE A 76 -4.63 11.32 -12.46
C ILE A 76 -4.72 9.80 -12.44
N ARG A 77 -3.66 9.13 -11.99
CA ARG A 77 -3.59 7.66 -11.93
C ARG A 77 -3.93 6.95 -13.24
N CYS A 78 -3.78 7.64 -14.37
CA CYS A 78 -4.15 7.09 -15.66
C CYS A 78 -3.19 6.02 -16.18
N THR A 79 -1.98 5.94 -15.63
CA THR A 79 -0.98 4.94 -15.99
C THR A 79 -0.42 4.31 -14.72
N LYS A 80 -0.26 2.98 -14.73
CA LYS A 80 0.29 2.22 -13.61
C LYS A 80 1.05 1.01 -14.14
N LEU A 81 2.33 0.92 -13.83
CA LEU A 81 3.13 -0.27 -14.14
C LEU A 81 2.99 -1.30 -13.02
N ASP A 82 3.20 -2.57 -13.35
CA ASP A 82 3.27 -3.63 -12.35
C ASP A 82 4.43 -3.37 -11.37
N ALA A 83 4.11 -3.32 -10.10
CA ALA A 83 5.03 -2.93 -9.05
C ALA A 83 6.22 -3.90 -8.92
N VAL A 84 6.00 -5.21 -9.05
CA VAL A 84 7.07 -6.22 -8.88
C VAL A 84 8.08 -6.15 -10.02
N THR A 85 7.64 -5.86 -11.25
CA THR A 85 8.55 -5.68 -12.39
C THR A 85 9.43 -4.44 -12.21
N CYS A 86 8.87 -3.35 -11.66
CA CYS A 86 9.66 -2.16 -11.30
C CYS A 86 10.66 -2.47 -10.18
N LEU A 87 10.27 -3.22 -9.15
CA LEU A 87 11.17 -3.64 -8.07
C LEU A 87 12.35 -4.48 -8.57
N MET A 88 12.15 -5.33 -9.58
CA MET A 88 13.25 -6.11 -10.16
C MET A 88 14.32 -5.22 -10.80
N THR A 89 13.95 -4.09 -11.39
CA THR A 89 14.93 -3.13 -11.92
C THR A 89 15.70 -2.44 -10.79
N MET A 90 15.05 -2.15 -9.67
CA MET A 90 15.66 -1.59 -8.47
C MET A 90 16.61 -2.59 -7.78
N ALA A 91 16.19 -3.86 -7.72
CA ALA A 91 16.98 -4.96 -7.17
C ALA A 91 18.36 -5.11 -7.85
N ALA A 92 18.41 -4.87 -9.15
CA ALA A 92 19.63 -5.02 -9.94
C ALA A 92 20.75 -4.02 -9.56
N VAL A 93 20.42 -2.93 -8.88
CA VAL A 93 21.36 -1.84 -8.54
C VAL A 93 21.46 -1.58 -7.03
N THR A 94 20.86 -2.41 -6.20
CA THR A 94 20.86 -2.28 -4.73
C THR A 94 21.27 -3.59 -4.05
N ASN A 95 21.82 -3.48 -2.83
CA ASN A 95 22.26 -4.62 -2.04
C ASN A 95 21.53 -4.77 -0.70
N TYR A 96 20.99 -3.67 -0.15
CA TYR A 96 20.42 -3.62 1.20
C TYR A 96 18.98 -3.15 1.23
N LEU A 97 18.55 -2.33 0.24
CA LEU A 97 17.20 -1.78 0.18
C LEU A 97 16.16 -2.90 0.10
N GLY A 98 15.25 -2.94 1.08
CA GLY A 98 14.06 -3.79 1.04
C GLY A 98 13.12 -3.37 -0.09
N LEU A 99 12.42 -4.31 -0.70
CA LEU A 99 11.65 -4.14 -1.92
C LEU A 99 10.21 -4.61 -1.70
N GLY A 100 9.30 -3.65 -1.51
CA GLY A 100 7.91 -3.92 -1.17
C GLY A 100 6.95 -3.59 -2.31
N ALA A 101 5.99 -4.48 -2.58
CA ALA A 101 4.92 -4.26 -3.54
C ALA A 101 3.55 -4.62 -2.97
N THR A 102 2.53 -3.92 -3.44
CA THR A 102 1.13 -4.24 -3.17
C THR A 102 0.63 -5.29 -4.14
N TYR A 103 -0.03 -6.32 -3.61
CA TYR A 103 -0.77 -7.30 -4.41
C TYR A 103 -2.06 -7.73 -3.72
N SER A 104 -3.11 -7.87 -4.52
CA SER A 104 -4.47 -8.15 -4.03
C SER A 104 -4.68 -9.64 -3.76
N THR A 105 -5.27 -9.97 -2.61
CA THR A 105 -5.76 -11.32 -2.32
C THR A 105 -7.09 -11.63 -3.01
N THR A 106 -7.78 -10.60 -3.52
CA THR A 106 -9.11 -10.75 -4.14
C THR A 106 -9.04 -11.20 -5.60
N TYR A 107 -8.02 -10.75 -6.34
CA TYR A 107 -7.96 -10.91 -7.81
C TYR A 107 -6.86 -11.85 -8.30
N TYR A 108 -5.99 -12.31 -7.41
CA TYR A 108 -4.95 -13.27 -7.75
C TYR A 108 -5.18 -14.62 -7.07
N GLU A 109 -4.42 -15.62 -7.50
CA GLU A 109 -4.43 -16.95 -6.89
C GLU A 109 -3.24 -17.11 -5.93
N PRO A 110 -3.41 -17.81 -4.78
CA PRO A 110 -2.37 -17.94 -3.75
C PRO A 110 -1.04 -18.47 -4.29
N PHE A 111 -1.09 -19.51 -5.14
CA PHE A 111 0.13 -20.10 -5.72
C PHE A 111 0.92 -19.09 -6.58
N HIS A 112 0.23 -18.26 -7.38
CA HIS A 112 0.88 -17.24 -8.19
C HIS A 112 1.57 -16.18 -7.34
N VAL A 113 0.89 -15.66 -6.33
CA VAL A 113 1.43 -14.64 -5.44
C VAL A 113 2.58 -15.19 -4.61
N ALA A 114 2.42 -16.41 -4.05
CA ALA A 114 3.49 -17.09 -3.34
C ALA A 114 4.75 -17.20 -4.20
N ARG A 115 4.59 -17.69 -5.45
CA ARG A 115 5.70 -17.89 -6.38
C ARG A 115 6.38 -16.56 -6.75
N LEU A 116 5.60 -15.52 -7.02
CA LEU A 116 6.11 -14.21 -7.43
C LEU A 116 7.00 -13.61 -6.33
N PHE A 117 6.45 -13.51 -5.11
CA PHE A 117 7.14 -12.89 -3.99
C PHE A 117 8.32 -13.73 -3.47
N GLN A 118 8.18 -15.07 -3.45
CA GLN A 118 9.30 -15.94 -3.08
C GLN A 118 10.45 -15.86 -4.10
N THR A 119 10.12 -15.73 -5.39
CA THR A 119 11.13 -15.51 -6.44
C THR A 119 11.85 -14.18 -6.24
N LEU A 120 11.10 -13.09 -6.02
CA LEU A 120 11.68 -11.78 -5.69
C LEU A 120 12.61 -11.89 -4.48
N ASP A 121 12.17 -12.58 -3.45
CA ASP A 121 12.92 -12.73 -2.20
C ASP A 121 14.23 -13.51 -2.39
N LEU A 122 14.20 -14.63 -3.08
CA LEU A 122 15.41 -15.39 -3.41
C LEU A 122 16.40 -14.58 -4.24
N MET A 123 15.92 -13.93 -5.32
CA MET A 123 16.77 -13.16 -6.22
C MET A 123 17.36 -11.92 -5.55
N THR A 124 16.72 -11.41 -4.50
CA THR A 124 17.18 -10.26 -3.72
C THR A 124 17.86 -10.64 -2.41
N LYS A 125 18.06 -11.93 -2.15
CA LYS A 125 18.72 -12.47 -0.95
C LYS A 125 18.00 -12.07 0.35
N GLY A 126 16.69 -12.18 0.35
CA GLY A 126 15.85 -11.94 1.55
C GLY A 126 15.46 -10.48 1.75
N ARG A 127 15.10 -9.75 0.68
CA ARG A 127 14.71 -8.33 0.76
C ARG A 127 13.28 -8.04 0.31
N ALA A 128 12.48 -9.06 -0.02
CA ALA A 128 11.12 -8.84 -0.49
C ALA A 128 10.14 -8.54 0.65
N ALA A 129 9.15 -7.71 0.34
CA ALA A 129 8.01 -7.44 1.19
C ALA A 129 6.71 -7.38 0.37
N TRP A 130 5.62 -7.86 0.93
CA TRP A 130 4.32 -7.90 0.27
C TRP A 130 3.28 -7.14 1.10
N ASN A 131 2.76 -6.05 0.54
CA ASN A 131 1.60 -5.35 1.10
C ASN A 131 0.32 -6.07 0.65
N VAL A 132 -0.28 -6.73 1.61
CA VAL A 132 -1.49 -7.54 1.42
C VAL A 132 -2.71 -6.65 1.44
N VAL A 133 -3.42 -6.57 0.32
CA VAL A 133 -4.66 -5.80 0.21
C VAL A 133 -5.82 -6.66 -0.29
N THR A 134 -7.03 -6.25 0.05
CA THR A 134 -8.26 -6.90 -0.41
C THR A 134 -8.93 -6.15 -1.56
N SER A 135 -8.27 -5.10 -2.10
CA SER A 135 -8.84 -4.15 -3.07
C SER A 135 -10.08 -3.41 -2.55
N VAL A 136 -10.60 -2.43 -3.27
CA VAL A 136 -11.71 -1.62 -2.76
C VAL A 136 -12.68 -1.11 -3.82
N ASN A 137 -12.35 -1.17 -5.11
CA ASN A 137 -13.09 -0.47 -6.16
C ASN A 137 -13.77 -1.43 -7.15
N ASP A 138 -14.98 -1.08 -7.59
CA ASP A 138 -15.74 -1.87 -8.56
C ASP A 138 -15.07 -1.94 -9.94
N ASN A 139 -14.35 -0.90 -10.36
CA ASN A 139 -13.63 -0.90 -11.62
C ASN A 139 -12.49 -1.95 -11.64
N GLU A 140 -11.84 -2.23 -10.50
CA GLU A 140 -10.90 -3.34 -10.40
C GLU A 140 -11.60 -4.70 -10.60
N ALA A 141 -12.80 -4.87 -10.02
CA ALA A 141 -13.61 -6.08 -10.20
C ALA A 141 -13.99 -6.30 -11.67
N LYS A 142 -14.42 -5.22 -12.36
CA LYS A 142 -14.79 -5.26 -13.78
C LYS A 142 -13.62 -5.65 -14.68
N ASN A 143 -12.40 -5.15 -14.41
CA ASN A 143 -11.19 -5.56 -15.13
C ASN A 143 -10.86 -7.05 -14.93
N MET A 144 -11.33 -7.65 -13.84
CA MET A 144 -11.16 -9.07 -13.53
C MET A 144 -12.38 -9.93 -13.91
N GLY A 145 -13.28 -9.40 -14.75
CA GLY A 145 -14.44 -10.12 -15.27
C GLY A 145 -15.58 -10.32 -14.28
N ARG A 146 -15.64 -9.49 -13.23
CA ARG A 146 -16.72 -9.49 -12.23
C ARG A 146 -17.58 -8.24 -12.40
N GLU A 147 -18.85 -8.31 -12.07
CA GLU A 147 -19.76 -7.15 -12.18
C GLU A 147 -19.51 -6.10 -11.10
N SER A 148 -19.20 -6.53 -9.89
CA SER A 148 -18.98 -5.66 -8.74
C SER A 148 -17.95 -6.26 -7.78
N HIS A 149 -17.54 -5.45 -6.84
CA HIS A 149 -16.65 -5.85 -5.77
C HIS A 149 -17.40 -6.69 -4.71
N THR A 150 -16.72 -7.68 -4.15
CA THR A 150 -17.27 -8.52 -3.08
C THR A 150 -17.37 -7.72 -1.78
N ASP A 151 -18.32 -8.09 -0.91
CA ASP A 151 -18.48 -7.53 0.43
C ASP A 151 -17.17 -7.43 1.21
N HIS A 152 -17.02 -6.36 2.01
CA HIS A 152 -15.80 -6.02 2.73
C HIS A 152 -15.31 -7.16 3.63
N ASP A 153 -16.18 -7.71 4.48
CA ASP A 153 -15.76 -8.71 5.47
C ASP A 153 -15.48 -10.06 4.81
N LEU A 154 -16.26 -10.43 3.79
CA LEU A 154 -16.01 -11.64 2.99
C LEU A 154 -14.65 -11.58 2.27
N ARG A 155 -14.21 -10.40 1.82
CA ARG A 155 -12.86 -10.25 1.24
C ARG A 155 -11.76 -10.54 2.26
N TYR A 156 -11.92 -10.10 3.50
CA TYR A 156 -10.96 -10.40 4.56
C TYR A 156 -10.99 -11.86 4.99
N ASP A 157 -12.16 -12.51 5.01
CA ASP A 157 -12.26 -13.94 5.29
C ASP A 157 -11.53 -14.77 4.23
N ARG A 158 -11.72 -14.40 2.94
CA ARG A 158 -10.95 -15.02 1.86
C ARG A 158 -9.45 -14.71 1.96
N ALA A 159 -9.08 -13.50 2.41
CA ALA A 159 -7.69 -13.10 2.59
C ALA A 159 -6.99 -13.89 3.71
N ASP A 160 -7.68 -14.25 4.79
CA ASP A 160 -7.14 -15.14 5.81
C ASP A 160 -6.76 -16.50 5.23
N GLU A 161 -7.66 -17.16 4.49
CA GLU A 161 -7.36 -18.43 3.80
C GLU A 161 -6.26 -18.27 2.75
N PHE A 162 -6.22 -17.12 2.07
CA PHE A 162 -5.18 -16.83 1.08
C PHE A 162 -3.81 -16.82 1.73
N LEU A 163 -3.66 -16.14 2.87
CA LEU A 163 -2.40 -16.10 3.62
C LEU A 163 -2.02 -17.48 4.16
N GLU A 164 -2.96 -18.26 4.68
CA GLU A 164 -2.72 -19.63 5.12
C GLU A 164 -2.15 -20.49 3.98
N ALA A 165 -2.73 -20.39 2.79
CA ALA A 165 -2.26 -21.14 1.62
C ALA A 165 -0.87 -20.65 1.15
N VAL A 166 -0.63 -19.31 1.13
CA VAL A 166 0.64 -18.72 0.72
C VAL A 166 1.76 -19.10 1.70
N LEU A 167 1.56 -18.95 3.00
CA LEU A 167 2.53 -19.35 4.02
C LEU A 167 2.79 -20.85 3.98
N GLY A 168 1.75 -21.68 3.78
CA GLY A 168 1.92 -23.11 3.59
C GLY A 168 2.83 -23.45 2.41
N HIS A 169 2.73 -22.71 1.29
CA HIS A 169 3.66 -22.86 0.17
C HIS A 169 5.08 -22.47 0.55
N TRP A 170 5.28 -21.32 1.21
CA TRP A 170 6.60 -20.85 1.61
C TRP A 170 7.29 -21.76 2.63
N ASP A 171 6.51 -22.47 3.45
CA ASP A 171 6.99 -23.43 4.44
C ASP A 171 7.07 -24.89 3.91
N SER A 172 6.78 -25.13 2.63
CA SER A 172 6.73 -26.50 2.07
C SER A 172 8.12 -27.12 1.85
N TRP A 173 9.19 -26.34 1.89
CA TRP A 173 10.58 -26.79 1.84
C TRP A 173 11.27 -26.47 3.16
N ASP A 174 12.01 -27.44 3.73
CA ASP A 174 12.89 -27.16 4.86
C ASP A 174 14.16 -26.40 4.40
N ASP A 175 14.79 -25.65 5.31
CA ASP A 175 15.95 -24.81 5.01
C ASP A 175 17.12 -25.59 4.41
N ASP A 176 17.29 -26.85 4.83
CA ASP A 176 18.37 -27.76 4.42
C ASP A 176 17.90 -28.84 3.43
N ALA A 177 16.78 -28.64 2.75
CA ALA A 177 16.25 -29.61 1.80
C ALA A 177 17.15 -29.79 0.57
N ILE A 178 17.74 -28.68 0.04
CA ILE A 178 18.61 -28.69 -1.14
C ILE A 178 20.04 -28.93 -0.72
N VAL A 179 20.66 -30.01 -1.21
CA VAL A 179 22.05 -30.39 -0.88
C VAL A 179 22.99 -30.41 -2.07
N VAL A 180 22.48 -30.66 -3.29
CA VAL A 180 23.25 -30.75 -4.55
C VAL A 180 24.47 -31.65 -4.41
N ASP A 181 24.28 -32.83 -3.81
CA ASP A 181 25.34 -33.84 -3.65
C ASP A 181 25.55 -34.61 -4.96
N LYS A 182 26.49 -34.15 -5.74
CA LYS A 182 26.85 -34.75 -7.05
C LYS A 182 27.43 -36.14 -6.92
N ALA A 183 28.10 -36.46 -5.83
CA ALA A 183 28.77 -37.76 -5.63
C ALA A 183 27.73 -38.87 -5.42
N ASN A 184 26.65 -38.55 -4.73
CA ASN A 184 25.54 -39.48 -4.43
C ASN A 184 24.32 -39.31 -5.33
N ASN A 185 24.37 -38.45 -6.36
CA ASN A 185 23.24 -38.14 -7.25
C ASN A 185 22.00 -37.63 -6.49
N LEU A 186 22.18 -36.87 -5.42
CA LEU A 186 21.11 -36.35 -4.59
C LEU A 186 21.05 -34.83 -4.75
N TYR A 187 19.97 -34.32 -5.37
CA TYR A 187 19.76 -32.86 -5.51
C TYR A 187 19.16 -32.27 -4.23
N ALA A 188 18.12 -32.87 -3.70
CA ALA A 188 17.43 -32.45 -2.50
C ALA A 188 16.86 -33.69 -1.76
N HIS A 189 16.65 -33.55 -0.45
CA HIS A 189 16.00 -34.56 0.38
C HIS A 189 14.50 -34.58 0.14
N PRO A 190 13.90 -35.68 -0.42
CA PRO A 190 12.48 -35.73 -0.75
C PRO A 190 11.55 -35.60 0.47
N ASP A 191 11.98 -36.09 1.61
CA ASP A 191 11.25 -36.07 2.89
C ASP A 191 11.20 -34.66 3.51
N LYS A 192 12.03 -33.73 3.03
CA LYS A 192 12.06 -32.31 3.43
C LYS A 192 11.27 -31.38 2.52
N VAL A 193 10.48 -31.94 1.59
CA VAL A 193 9.61 -31.19 0.67
C VAL A 193 8.19 -31.75 0.78
N ARG A 194 7.26 -30.94 1.24
CA ARG A 194 5.92 -31.37 1.61
C ARG A 194 4.84 -30.74 0.73
N ARG A 195 3.82 -31.50 0.45
CA ARG A 195 2.55 -30.97 -0.08
C ARG A 195 1.81 -30.29 1.06
N ILE A 196 1.14 -29.17 0.76
CA ILE A 196 0.32 -28.46 1.74
C ILE A 196 -1.11 -29.03 1.81
N ASP A 197 -1.62 -29.56 0.68
CA ASP A 197 -2.99 -30.09 0.52
C ASP A 197 -4.06 -29.20 1.18
N TYR A 198 -3.89 -27.87 1.06
CA TYR A 198 -4.76 -26.88 1.69
C TYR A 198 -6.18 -26.94 1.11
N LYS A 199 -7.18 -26.97 1.99
CA LYS A 199 -8.61 -26.87 1.65
C LYS A 199 -9.31 -25.95 2.64
N GLY A 200 -9.65 -24.75 2.21
CA GLY A 200 -10.49 -23.82 2.93
C GLY A 200 -11.92 -23.74 2.36
N LYS A 201 -12.68 -22.80 2.85
CA LYS A 201 -14.02 -22.48 2.35
C LYS A 201 -13.98 -21.81 0.97
N TYR A 202 -13.00 -20.95 0.74
CA TYR A 202 -12.90 -20.10 -0.45
C TYR A 202 -11.80 -20.57 -1.41
N LEU A 203 -10.78 -21.24 -0.91
CA LEU A 203 -9.56 -21.54 -1.64
C LEU A 203 -9.11 -22.98 -1.41
N SER A 204 -8.40 -23.53 -2.40
CA SER A 204 -7.67 -24.78 -2.24
C SER A 204 -6.35 -24.73 -3.00
N SER A 205 -5.31 -25.35 -2.45
CA SER A 205 -4.01 -25.45 -3.12
C SER A 205 -3.27 -26.70 -2.68
N ARG A 206 -2.71 -27.43 -3.65
CA ARG A 206 -2.11 -28.75 -3.36
C ARG A 206 -0.65 -28.68 -2.96
N GLY A 207 0.16 -27.92 -3.67
CA GLY A 207 1.62 -28.04 -3.56
C GLY A 207 2.15 -29.38 -4.13
N PRO A 208 3.42 -29.79 -3.90
CA PRO A 208 4.42 -28.98 -3.20
C PRO A 208 4.78 -27.72 -3.98
N PHE A 209 5.42 -26.78 -3.30
CA PHE A 209 5.82 -25.54 -3.92
C PHE A 209 7.05 -25.69 -4.81
N THR A 210 7.17 -24.86 -5.83
CA THR A 210 8.24 -24.97 -6.84
C THR A 210 9.44 -24.06 -6.56
N VAL A 211 9.36 -23.26 -5.52
CA VAL A 211 10.41 -22.31 -5.11
C VAL A 211 10.86 -22.69 -3.70
N PRO A 212 12.15 -22.90 -3.46
CA PRO A 212 12.65 -23.29 -2.14
C PRO A 212 12.54 -22.15 -1.14
N ARG A 213 12.72 -22.45 0.14
CA ARG A 213 12.69 -21.50 1.22
C ARG A 213 13.78 -20.44 1.06
N THR A 214 13.47 -19.19 1.41
CA THR A 214 14.36 -18.05 1.28
C THR A 214 15.19 -17.83 2.56
N PRO A 215 16.30 -17.05 2.49
CA PRO A 215 17.12 -16.78 3.67
C PRO A 215 16.38 -16.08 4.82
N GLN A 216 15.35 -15.26 4.54
CA GLN A 216 14.53 -14.63 5.59
C GLN A 216 13.31 -15.48 5.99
N GLY A 217 13.14 -16.67 5.41
CA GLY A 217 12.01 -17.56 5.63
C GLY A 217 10.85 -17.26 4.70
N HIS A 218 10.33 -16.05 4.73
CA HIS A 218 9.29 -15.56 3.82
C HIS A 218 9.37 -14.02 3.65
N PRO A 219 8.81 -13.47 2.56
CA PRO A 219 8.66 -12.03 2.38
C PRO A 219 7.94 -11.35 3.54
N VAL A 220 8.40 -10.17 3.93
CA VAL A 220 7.77 -9.38 5.01
C VAL A 220 6.33 -9.06 4.66
N VAL A 221 5.40 -9.35 5.56
CA VAL A 221 3.97 -9.08 5.38
C VAL A 221 3.65 -7.65 5.82
N ILE A 222 3.28 -6.80 4.85
CA ILE A 222 2.84 -5.42 5.09
C ILE A 222 1.31 -5.37 5.03
N GLN A 223 0.70 -4.47 5.82
CA GLN A 223 -0.74 -4.27 5.80
C GLN A 223 -1.11 -2.81 6.10
N ALA A 224 -2.21 -2.31 5.51
CA ALA A 224 -2.63 -0.92 5.61
C ALA A 224 -4.12 -0.73 5.96
N GLY A 225 -4.82 -1.76 6.45
CA GLY A 225 -6.25 -1.71 6.76
C GLY A 225 -6.56 -0.99 8.07
N GLY A 226 -7.34 0.09 7.99
CA GLY A 226 -7.76 0.88 9.16
C GLY A 226 -9.09 0.48 9.77
N SER A 227 -9.92 -0.31 9.07
CA SER A 227 -11.21 -0.80 9.57
C SER A 227 -11.06 -1.78 10.73
N PRO A 228 -12.08 -2.02 11.57
CA PRO A 228 -12.02 -3.02 12.63
C PRO A 228 -11.58 -4.40 12.14
N ARG A 229 -12.14 -4.88 11.02
CA ARG A 229 -11.77 -6.17 10.41
C ARG A 229 -10.34 -6.13 9.85
N GLY A 230 -9.93 -4.99 9.25
CA GLY A 230 -8.56 -4.77 8.79
C GLY A 230 -7.54 -4.78 9.93
N LYS A 231 -7.85 -4.17 11.07
CA LYS A 231 -6.99 -4.22 12.28
C LYS A 231 -6.89 -5.65 12.85
N GLN A 232 -7.96 -6.42 12.82
CA GLN A 232 -7.95 -7.84 13.21
C GLN A 232 -7.04 -8.66 12.27
N PHE A 233 -7.15 -8.46 10.96
CA PHE A 233 -6.29 -9.09 9.97
C PHE A 233 -4.82 -8.71 10.17
N ALA A 234 -4.54 -7.41 10.37
CA ALA A 234 -3.21 -6.90 10.66
C ALA A 234 -2.60 -7.49 11.93
N SER A 235 -3.40 -7.66 13.00
CA SER A 235 -2.92 -8.24 14.26
C SER A 235 -2.52 -9.71 14.11
N ARG A 236 -3.16 -10.44 13.21
CA ARG A 236 -2.84 -11.85 12.92
C ARG A 236 -1.61 -11.99 12.00
N TRP A 237 -1.50 -11.18 10.95
CA TRP A 237 -0.58 -11.42 9.84
C TRP A 237 0.51 -10.35 9.67
N GLY A 238 0.21 -9.09 9.98
CA GLY A 238 1.06 -7.97 9.60
C GLY A 238 2.35 -7.88 10.42
N GLU A 239 3.48 -7.69 9.77
CA GLU A 239 4.78 -7.43 10.37
C GLU A 239 5.16 -5.95 10.27
N LEU A 240 4.69 -5.26 9.21
CA LEU A 240 4.77 -3.82 9.04
C LEU A 240 3.38 -3.25 8.75
N ILE A 241 2.92 -2.33 9.59
CA ILE A 241 1.60 -1.71 9.44
C ILE A 241 1.76 -0.27 8.99
N PHE A 242 1.17 0.07 7.84
CA PHE A 242 1.07 1.47 7.41
C PHE A 242 -0.11 2.15 8.08
N ALA A 243 0.14 3.26 8.72
CA ALA A 243 -0.85 4.03 9.45
C ALA A 243 -0.75 5.53 9.14
N GLY A 244 -1.89 6.20 9.13
CA GLY A 244 -1.96 7.66 9.00
C GLY A 244 -2.63 8.26 10.23
N TYR A 245 -1.96 9.16 10.92
CA TYR A 245 -2.46 9.77 12.14
C TYR A 245 -2.65 11.27 11.99
N ARG A 246 -3.74 11.80 12.56
CA ARG A 246 -4.04 13.24 12.52
C ARG A 246 -3.10 14.06 13.40
N ASN A 247 -2.67 13.50 14.51
CA ASN A 247 -1.76 14.13 15.47
C ASN A 247 -1.07 13.07 16.34
N LEU A 248 -0.12 13.51 17.14
CA LEU A 248 0.69 12.64 17.98
C LEU A 248 -0.13 11.86 19.02
N GLU A 249 -1.15 12.47 19.63
CA GLU A 249 -1.94 11.80 20.69
C GLU A 249 -2.80 10.69 20.11
N VAL A 250 -3.46 10.93 18.98
CA VAL A 250 -4.16 9.87 18.23
C VAL A 250 -3.18 8.77 17.82
N GLY A 251 -1.99 9.15 17.34
CA GLY A 251 -0.95 8.20 16.95
C GLY A 251 -0.50 7.31 18.10
N LYS A 252 -0.28 7.86 19.29
CA LYS A 252 0.08 7.09 20.50
C LYS A 252 -1.01 6.08 20.88
N THR A 253 -2.28 6.49 20.86
CA THR A 253 -3.42 5.64 21.20
C THR A 253 -3.56 4.49 20.20
N GLU A 254 -3.53 4.78 18.91
CA GLU A 254 -3.63 3.78 17.85
C GLU A 254 -2.43 2.83 17.84
N TYR A 255 -1.21 3.34 18.07
CA TYR A 255 -0.01 2.53 18.22
C TYR A 255 -0.17 1.52 19.36
N ALA A 256 -0.58 1.97 20.55
CA ALA A 256 -0.80 1.10 21.69
C ALA A 256 -1.90 0.06 21.41
N SER A 257 -2.99 0.45 20.76
CA SER A 257 -4.09 -0.42 20.36
C SER A 257 -3.63 -1.54 19.42
N LEU A 258 -2.84 -1.22 18.37
CA LEU A 258 -2.31 -2.22 17.44
C LEU A 258 -1.34 -3.19 18.12
N LYS A 259 -0.48 -2.70 19.02
CA LYS A 259 0.44 -3.54 19.80
C LYS A 259 -0.33 -4.50 20.72
N ALA A 260 -1.37 -4.00 21.41
CA ALA A 260 -2.23 -4.83 22.25
C ALA A 260 -2.99 -5.89 21.44
N ALA A 261 -3.49 -5.53 20.25
CA ALA A 261 -4.15 -6.47 19.36
C ALA A 261 -3.21 -7.59 18.86
N ALA A 262 -1.96 -7.28 18.56
CA ALA A 262 -0.95 -8.29 18.20
C ALA A 262 -0.70 -9.26 19.37
N ALA A 263 -0.56 -8.74 20.60
CA ALA A 263 -0.41 -9.56 21.79
C ALA A 263 -1.63 -10.46 22.04
N ALA A 264 -2.84 -9.93 21.87
CA ALA A 264 -4.08 -10.70 21.99
C ALA A 264 -4.21 -11.80 20.93
N ALA A 265 -3.61 -11.60 19.76
CA ALA A 265 -3.51 -12.61 18.70
C ALA A 265 -2.37 -13.64 18.94
N GLY A 266 -1.72 -13.61 20.11
CA GLY A 266 -0.65 -14.54 20.47
C GLY A 266 0.72 -14.24 19.86
N ARG A 267 0.92 -13.03 19.29
CA ARG A 267 2.17 -12.62 18.66
C ARG A 267 2.97 -11.69 19.59
N ASP A 268 4.29 -11.71 19.44
CA ASP A 268 5.13 -10.70 20.07
C ASP A 268 4.86 -9.31 19.43
N PRO A 269 4.38 -8.31 20.20
CA PRO A 269 4.14 -6.97 19.69
C PRO A 269 5.38 -6.31 19.10
N GLU A 270 6.58 -6.71 19.52
CA GLU A 270 7.83 -6.15 19.00
C GLU A 270 8.12 -6.60 17.56
N HIS A 271 7.54 -7.71 17.12
CA HIS A 271 7.62 -8.16 15.72
C HIS A 271 6.66 -7.42 14.79
N MET A 272 5.73 -6.63 15.32
CA MET A 272 4.90 -5.73 14.51
C MET A 272 5.50 -4.33 14.53
N LYS A 273 5.97 -3.85 13.37
CA LYS A 273 6.42 -2.47 13.20
C LYS A 273 5.26 -1.61 12.66
N ILE A 274 5.22 -0.34 13.05
CA ILE A 274 4.17 0.59 12.62
C ILE A 274 4.86 1.78 11.98
N ALA A 275 4.59 2.01 10.70
CA ALA A 275 5.12 3.13 9.92
C ALA A 275 4.03 4.19 9.75
N SER A 276 4.28 5.37 10.29
CA SER A 276 3.40 6.53 10.11
C SER A 276 3.70 7.24 8.80
N LEU A 277 2.65 7.50 8.00
CA LEU A 277 2.79 8.23 6.75
C LEU A 277 3.13 9.69 7.02
N MET A 278 4.18 10.18 6.39
CA MET A 278 4.66 11.56 6.48
C MET A 278 5.04 12.09 5.08
N TYR A 279 4.88 13.39 4.86
CA TYR A 279 5.24 14.09 3.63
C TYR A 279 6.25 15.20 3.96
N PRO A 280 7.54 14.89 4.10
CA PRO A 280 8.55 15.91 4.41
C PRO A 280 8.82 16.78 3.19
N ILE A 281 8.91 18.08 3.39
CA ILE A 281 9.48 19.01 2.42
C ILE A 281 10.80 19.49 2.98
N ALA A 282 11.89 19.12 2.31
CA ALA A 282 13.23 19.50 2.70
C ALA A 282 13.67 20.81 2.00
N ALA A 283 14.25 21.72 2.77
CA ALA A 283 14.88 22.94 2.29
C ALA A 283 15.94 23.38 3.30
N GLU A 284 16.78 24.34 2.95
CA GLU A 284 17.78 24.88 3.86
C GLU A 284 17.14 25.73 4.96
N THR A 285 16.05 26.43 4.62
CA THR A 285 15.30 27.27 5.55
C THR A 285 13.82 26.91 5.59
N LYS A 286 13.15 27.29 6.69
CA LYS A 286 11.70 27.11 6.83
C LYS A 286 10.92 27.90 5.75
N SER A 287 11.36 29.12 5.43
CA SER A 287 10.72 29.95 4.40
C SER A 287 10.76 29.26 3.04
N GLU A 288 11.92 28.73 2.63
CA GLU A 288 12.05 27.97 1.38
C GLU A 288 11.20 26.72 1.36
N ALA A 289 11.05 26.02 2.49
CA ALA A 289 10.15 24.86 2.57
C ALA A 289 8.68 25.28 2.40
N GLU A 290 8.29 26.44 2.96
CA GLU A 290 6.95 27.01 2.81
C GLU A 290 6.70 27.47 1.37
N ASP A 291 7.68 28.09 0.71
CA ASP A 291 7.60 28.47 -0.70
C ASP A 291 7.49 27.28 -1.63
N LYS A 292 8.30 26.24 -1.41
CA LYS A 292 8.18 24.96 -2.15
C LYS A 292 6.79 24.33 -1.97
N ARG A 293 6.28 24.35 -0.74
CA ARG A 293 4.95 23.86 -0.45
C ARG A 293 3.89 24.62 -1.24
N ALA A 294 3.92 25.94 -1.20
CA ALA A 294 2.98 26.79 -1.93
C ALA A 294 3.05 26.54 -3.43
N ALA A 295 4.24 26.38 -4.00
CA ALA A 295 4.43 26.02 -5.40
C ALA A 295 3.79 24.68 -5.76
N TYR A 296 3.97 23.66 -4.92
CA TYR A 296 3.32 22.35 -5.15
C TYR A 296 1.79 22.41 -5.04
N GLU A 297 1.26 23.26 -4.13
CA GLU A 297 -0.19 23.45 -4.02
C GLU A 297 -0.82 23.99 -5.29
N LEU A 298 -0.11 24.88 -6.00
CA LEU A 298 -0.57 25.48 -7.26
C LEU A 298 -0.61 24.49 -8.44
N LEU A 299 0.01 23.33 -8.34
CA LEU A 299 -0.02 22.32 -9.40
C LEU A 299 -1.37 21.58 -9.47
N SER A 300 -2.12 21.54 -8.39
CA SER A 300 -3.39 20.84 -8.29
C SER A 300 -4.58 21.78 -8.53
N ASN A 301 -5.59 21.28 -9.21
CA ASN A 301 -6.87 21.96 -9.41
C ASN A 301 -8.04 21.15 -8.81
N ASP A 302 -9.25 21.73 -8.82
CA ASP A 302 -10.43 21.09 -8.26
C ASP A 302 -10.75 19.77 -8.97
N MET A 303 -10.55 19.68 -10.27
CA MET A 303 -10.80 18.46 -11.05
C MET A 303 -9.91 17.31 -10.58
N ASP A 304 -8.64 17.56 -10.29
CA ASP A 304 -7.73 16.53 -9.79
C ASP A 304 -8.25 15.93 -8.46
N GLN A 305 -8.80 16.76 -7.58
CA GLN A 305 -9.36 16.33 -6.30
C GLN A 305 -10.68 15.57 -6.50
N LEU A 306 -11.57 16.04 -7.37
CA LEU A 306 -12.84 15.38 -7.67
C LEU A 306 -12.64 13.99 -8.27
N LEU A 307 -11.68 13.82 -9.17
CA LEU A 307 -11.33 12.52 -9.74
C LEU A 307 -10.84 11.54 -8.66
N LEU A 308 -9.98 12.00 -7.75
CA LEU A 308 -9.50 11.19 -6.65
C LEU A 308 -10.59 10.85 -5.63
N LEU A 309 -11.50 11.79 -5.35
CA LEU A 309 -12.64 11.57 -4.46
C LEU A 309 -13.62 10.58 -5.04
N SER A 310 -13.96 10.72 -6.33
CA SER A 310 -14.88 9.82 -7.01
C SER A 310 -14.39 8.38 -6.94
N GLU A 311 -13.11 8.16 -7.22
CA GLU A 311 -12.49 6.85 -7.08
C GLU A 311 -12.48 6.37 -5.62
N ALA A 312 -12.06 7.24 -4.69
CA ALA A 312 -11.87 6.84 -3.30
C ALA A 312 -13.17 6.52 -2.56
N LEU A 313 -14.25 7.22 -2.88
CA LEU A 313 -15.55 7.07 -2.23
C LEU A 313 -16.55 6.24 -3.05
N ASN A 314 -16.13 5.76 -4.24
CA ASN A 314 -16.97 5.01 -5.18
C ASN A 314 -18.29 5.76 -5.47
N PHE A 315 -18.17 7.08 -5.71
CA PHE A 315 -19.29 7.98 -5.96
C PHE A 315 -18.95 8.95 -7.09
N ASP A 316 -19.90 9.16 -8.02
CA ASP A 316 -19.73 10.10 -9.13
C ASP A 316 -19.94 11.55 -8.66
N PHE A 317 -18.87 12.23 -8.30
CA PHE A 317 -18.91 13.64 -7.89
C PHE A 317 -19.28 14.61 -9.03
N ALA A 318 -19.34 14.17 -10.30
CA ALA A 318 -19.86 15.00 -11.38
C ALA A 318 -21.38 15.27 -11.26
N GLN A 319 -22.08 14.44 -10.49
CA GLN A 319 -23.52 14.60 -10.27
C GLN A 319 -23.85 15.72 -9.30
N LYS A 320 -22.84 16.30 -8.61
CA LYS A 320 -23.05 17.37 -7.63
C LYS A 320 -22.24 18.62 -7.94
N GLY A 321 -22.89 19.78 -7.79
CA GLY A 321 -22.19 21.07 -7.78
C GLY A 321 -21.20 21.17 -6.62
N LEU A 322 -20.10 21.93 -6.80
CA LEU A 322 -19.04 22.04 -5.77
C LEU A 322 -19.55 22.49 -4.40
N ASP A 323 -20.60 23.30 -4.37
CA ASP A 323 -21.21 23.87 -3.17
C ASP A 323 -22.61 23.29 -2.89
N GLU A 324 -22.97 22.21 -3.56
CA GLU A 324 -24.21 21.47 -3.32
C GLU A 324 -24.06 20.52 -2.14
N GLU A 325 -25.01 20.61 -1.19
CA GLU A 325 -24.99 19.83 0.04
C GLU A 325 -25.30 18.35 -0.21
N PHE A 326 -24.61 17.46 0.49
CA PHE A 326 -24.99 16.06 0.61
C PHE A 326 -26.08 15.86 1.66
N THR A 327 -27.06 15.03 1.36
CA THR A 327 -28.01 14.52 2.35
C THR A 327 -27.37 13.41 3.19
N ASP A 328 -27.97 13.13 4.36
CA ASP A 328 -27.50 12.04 5.23
C ASP A 328 -27.52 10.68 4.49
N ASP A 329 -28.58 10.40 3.72
CA ASP A 329 -28.71 9.15 2.93
C ASP A 329 -27.61 9.03 1.87
N GLU A 330 -27.26 10.12 1.21
CA GLU A 330 -26.15 10.12 0.22
C GLU A 330 -24.80 9.88 0.90
N ILE A 331 -24.57 10.45 2.09
CA ILE A 331 -23.34 10.22 2.85
C ILE A 331 -23.23 8.76 3.29
N GLU A 332 -24.35 8.17 3.77
CA GLU A 332 -24.39 6.75 4.13
C GLU A 332 -24.15 5.85 2.91
N GLY A 333 -24.59 6.27 1.73
CA GLY A 333 -24.40 5.57 0.46
C GLY A 333 -22.98 5.58 -0.08
N LEU A 334 -22.05 6.37 0.47
CA LEU A 334 -20.63 6.40 0.06
C LEU A 334 -19.92 5.10 0.48
N GLN A 335 -19.61 4.22 -0.49
CA GLN A 335 -19.16 2.85 -0.19
C GLN A 335 -17.65 2.63 -0.24
N GLY A 336 -16.86 3.58 -0.71
CA GLY A 336 -15.43 3.41 -0.93
C GLY A 336 -14.59 3.36 0.35
N MET A 337 -13.61 4.23 0.47
CA MET A 337 -12.73 4.32 1.64
C MET A 337 -13.47 4.90 2.83
N GLN A 338 -14.09 4.06 3.66
CA GLN A 338 -14.87 4.47 4.84
C GLN A 338 -14.14 5.45 5.75
N ALA A 339 -12.84 5.24 5.97
CA ALA A 339 -12.01 6.14 6.78
C ALA A 339 -11.97 7.59 6.23
N MET A 340 -12.16 7.78 4.92
CA MET A 340 -12.22 9.10 4.30
C MET A 340 -13.59 9.75 4.54
N ARG A 341 -14.67 9.00 4.36
CA ARG A 341 -16.04 9.43 4.71
C ARG A 341 -16.13 9.80 6.19
N ASP A 342 -15.71 8.91 7.07
CA ASP A 342 -15.80 9.08 8.52
C ASP A 342 -14.99 10.30 8.99
N ARG A 343 -13.89 10.63 8.29
CA ARG A 343 -13.13 11.85 8.55
C ARG A 343 -13.95 13.11 8.31
N VAL A 344 -14.76 13.15 7.25
CA VAL A 344 -15.66 14.28 6.97
C VAL A 344 -16.75 14.35 8.02
N ILE A 345 -17.41 13.23 8.33
CA ILE A 345 -18.46 13.15 9.36
C ILE A 345 -17.93 13.63 10.73
N SER A 346 -16.70 13.22 11.10
CA SER A 346 -16.08 13.58 12.39
C SER A 346 -15.81 15.08 12.58
N THR A 347 -15.91 15.89 11.54
CA THR A 347 -15.80 17.36 11.66
C THR A 347 -17.04 18.02 12.24
N GLY A 348 -18.18 17.32 12.25
CA GLY A 348 -19.46 17.85 12.69
C GLY A 348 -20.13 18.82 11.71
N ILE A 349 -19.60 18.93 10.46
CA ILE A 349 -20.26 19.71 9.41
C ILE A 349 -21.56 19.02 9.06
N LYS A 350 -22.67 19.74 9.21
CA LYS A 350 -23.97 19.29 8.76
C LYS A 350 -24.07 19.50 7.25
N ASN A 351 -24.50 18.46 6.51
CA ASN A 351 -24.63 18.50 5.07
C ASN A 351 -23.35 18.99 4.35
N PRO A 352 -22.22 18.26 4.42
CA PRO A 352 -20.99 18.66 3.76
C PRO A 352 -21.15 18.73 2.23
N THR A 353 -20.40 19.59 1.60
CA THR A 353 -20.37 19.78 0.15
C THR A 353 -19.17 19.04 -0.50
N PRO A 354 -19.13 18.82 -1.83
CA PRO A 354 -17.93 18.36 -2.51
C PRO A 354 -16.67 19.18 -2.16
N ARG A 355 -16.81 20.49 -2.00
CA ARG A 355 -15.72 21.38 -1.56
C ARG A 355 -15.23 21.04 -0.14
N ASP A 356 -16.14 20.70 0.78
CA ASP A 356 -15.77 20.25 2.12
C ASP A 356 -15.03 18.91 2.07
N PHE A 357 -15.51 17.96 1.27
CA PHE A 357 -14.81 16.71 1.05
C PHE A 357 -13.39 16.94 0.55
N MET A 358 -13.21 17.77 -0.50
CA MET A 358 -11.87 18.11 -1.01
C MET A 358 -10.99 18.71 0.08
N ARG A 359 -11.48 19.69 0.83
CA ARG A 359 -10.73 20.38 1.88
C ARG A 359 -10.33 19.46 3.02
N ILE A 360 -11.22 18.59 3.48
CA ILE A 360 -11.02 17.74 4.66
C ILE A 360 -10.20 16.49 4.33
N THR A 361 -10.39 15.93 3.13
CA THR A 361 -9.74 14.68 2.72
C THR A 361 -8.50 14.86 1.88
N ARG A 362 -8.14 16.11 1.58
CA ARG A 362 -6.99 16.45 0.73
C ARG A 362 -5.79 15.59 1.08
N ARG A 363 -5.35 14.80 0.14
CA ARG A 363 -4.15 13.98 0.27
C ARG A 363 -2.92 14.82 -0.05
N GLY A 364 -1.83 14.53 0.62
CA GLY A 364 -0.57 15.23 0.39
C GLY A 364 -0.28 16.26 1.45
N LEU A 365 0.55 17.21 1.14
CA LEU A 365 1.27 18.15 1.98
C LEU A 365 0.44 18.97 2.99
N LEU A 366 -0.88 18.83 3.04
CA LEU A 366 -1.76 19.89 3.49
C LEU A 366 -2.96 19.44 4.30
N SER A 367 -2.77 18.65 5.34
CA SER A 367 -3.76 18.69 6.41
C SER A 367 -3.50 19.94 7.27
N ASP A 368 -4.43 20.88 7.29
CA ASP A 368 -4.37 22.08 8.16
C ASP A 368 -4.24 21.76 9.66
N GLY A 369 -4.40 20.50 10.05
CA GLY A 369 -4.30 20.04 11.44
C GLY A 369 -2.89 20.05 12.03
N ASP A 370 -1.83 20.16 11.22
CA ASP A 370 -0.46 19.88 11.68
C ASP A 370 0.51 21.06 11.63
N ARG A 371 0.01 22.29 11.48
CA ARG A 371 0.86 23.51 11.53
C ARG A 371 1.63 23.66 12.85
N LYS A 372 1.27 22.91 13.90
CA LYS A 372 1.93 22.95 15.22
C LYS A 372 2.82 21.75 15.53
N SER A 373 2.73 20.65 14.81
CA SER A 373 3.47 19.42 15.11
C SER A 373 4.78 19.28 14.30
N THR A 374 5.06 20.14 13.35
CA THR A 374 6.31 20.13 12.55
C THR A 374 7.56 20.59 13.33
N ARG A 375 7.48 20.85 14.60
CA ARG A 375 8.64 20.83 15.48
C ARG A 375 8.90 19.40 15.96
N LEU A 376 9.34 18.54 15.07
CA LEU A 376 10.13 17.38 15.44
C LEU A 376 11.48 17.90 15.95
N ASN A 377 11.51 18.24 17.22
CA ASN A 377 12.78 18.36 17.92
C ASN A 377 13.41 16.96 17.89
N SER A 378 14.49 16.79 17.15
CA SER A 378 15.29 15.59 17.02
C SER A 378 15.86 15.06 18.38
N SER A 379 15.52 15.71 19.49
CA SER A 379 15.97 15.39 20.83
C SER A 379 15.03 14.45 21.63
N HIS A 380 13.91 13.99 21.06
CA HIS A 380 12.92 13.16 21.78
C HIS A 380 12.59 11.80 21.14
N TRP A 381 13.43 11.34 20.19
CA TRP A 381 13.28 10.00 19.61
C TRP A 381 14.46 9.10 19.92
#